data_796a389c4ee6aa6be842fe67b0798aa5
#
_entry.id   796a389c4ee6aa6be842fe67b0798aa5
#
_cell.length_a   1.000
_cell.length_b   1.000
_cell.length_c   1.000
_cell.angle_alpha   90.00
_cell.angle_beta   90.00
_cell.angle_gamma   90.00
#
_symmetry.space_group_name_H-M   'P 1'
#
loop_
_entity.id
_entity.type
_entity.pdbx_description
1 polymer ?
#
loop_
_entity_poly.entity_id
_entity_poly.type
_entity_poly.pdbx_seq_one_letter_code
_entity_poly.pdbx_strand_id
1 'polypeptide(L)'
;MKKIFATLLLALTTMAASAQDNPNRLIIQPKQGNPSGYLVERLDSVYFTKINGRVAADINLQGYTTGATGDTLRLAVTKTPECQAYKIACLPASVANALTSDAVVAQYFDLYVDGDKFTEDFTNAVMTNMGIEFKPSSDYSVLTMGYDKYGIACASSRVDFSTPAANIIGNPTVTYKVLEANYEDFTIDFQPNEDCLGFYACAFEKGTAKAQYEQWGAMMGFANMGDMIKQWGGTMFADRETHTWKQMTPGTDYEVYVLPIDENQNYGTMVIVPVTTKKYGGAGQATVTITLGEFGSQEGKCYQYVTYTPNDQASFMRDMIIDKAVFQSSADWGMGSEEKILEYLKDDHDGADPNWNRYGVDVAQWGVDPNKEYIAYAIAQNINGEWGPLSKLEFTTGSAKVAPAKTFTVAKRLNGVSKKDNVFVPGKAPKLQKITKRGLTLVGE
;
A
#
# COMPACT_ATOMS: atom_id res chain seq x y z
N MET A 1 -12.52 -18.27 -40.59
CA MET A 1 -13.60 -17.29 -40.66
C MET A 1 -14.95 -17.89 -41.05
N LYS A 2 -15.07 -18.71 -42.08
CA LYS A 2 -16.37 -19.33 -42.48
C LYS A 2 -16.99 -20.25 -41.41
N LYS A 3 -16.20 -20.91 -40.57
CA LYS A 3 -16.72 -21.83 -39.52
C LYS A 3 -17.30 -21.11 -38.29
N ILE A 4 -16.81 -19.91 -37.97
CA ILE A 4 -17.34 -19.10 -36.83
C ILE A 4 -18.68 -18.49 -37.21
N PHE A 5 -18.85 -18.08 -38.46
CA PHE A 5 -20.12 -17.57 -38.96
C PHE A 5 -21.24 -18.62 -38.99
N ALA A 6 -20.87 -19.85 -39.33
CA ALA A 6 -21.84 -20.98 -39.37
C ALA A 6 -22.31 -21.36 -37.96
N THR A 7 -21.40 -21.31 -36.98
CA THR A 7 -21.73 -21.63 -35.57
C THR A 7 -22.59 -20.54 -34.91
N LEU A 8 -22.35 -19.28 -35.27
CA LEU A 8 -23.15 -18.16 -34.74
C LEU A 8 -24.56 -18.14 -35.36
N LEU A 9 -24.66 -18.48 -36.69
CA LEU A 9 -25.94 -18.57 -37.37
C LEU A 9 -26.75 -19.79 -36.89
N LEU A 10 -26.10 -20.90 -36.56
CA LEU A 10 -26.74 -22.11 -36.02
C LEU A 10 -27.24 -21.87 -34.58
N ALA A 11 -26.49 -21.09 -33.76
CA ALA A 11 -26.94 -20.70 -32.41
C ALA A 11 -28.16 -19.76 -32.45
N LEU A 12 -28.26 -18.91 -33.47
CA LEU A 12 -29.44 -18.03 -33.65
C LEU A 12 -30.64 -18.82 -34.20
N THR A 13 -30.44 -19.87 -34.96
CA THR A 13 -31.57 -20.69 -35.50
C THR A 13 -32.08 -21.72 -34.51
N THR A 14 -31.27 -22.18 -33.56
CA THR A 14 -31.73 -23.08 -32.49
C THR A 14 -32.51 -22.33 -31.38
N MET A 15 -32.33 -21.03 -31.24
CA MET A 15 -33.17 -20.20 -30.34
C MET A 15 -34.57 -19.95 -30.92
N ALA A 16 -34.81 -20.13 -32.23
CA ALA A 16 -36.11 -19.94 -32.86
C ALA A 16 -37.06 -21.15 -32.74
N ALA A 17 -36.61 -22.30 -32.18
CA ALA A 17 -37.38 -23.54 -32.12
C ALA A 17 -37.99 -23.88 -30.76
N SER A 18 -37.71 -23.06 -29.70
CA SER A 18 -38.44 -23.20 -28.43
C SER A 18 -39.42 -22.04 -28.27
N ALA A 19 -40.71 -22.35 -28.37
CA ALA A 19 -41.80 -21.43 -28.07
C ALA A 19 -41.79 -21.13 -26.57
N GLN A 20 -40.82 -20.37 -26.12
CA GLN A 20 -40.79 -19.82 -24.77
C GLN A 20 -40.09 -18.48 -24.81
N ASP A 21 -40.82 -17.45 -24.37
CA ASP A 21 -40.45 -16.07 -24.10
C ASP A 21 -39.28 -15.51 -24.90
N ASN A 22 -39.56 -14.65 -25.87
CA ASN A 22 -38.52 -13.93 -26.58
C ASN A 22 -37.54 -13.29 -25.59
N PRO A 23 -36.22 -13.46 -25.77
CA PRO A 23 -35.25 -12.84 -24.89
C PRO A 23 -35.46 -11.33 -24.85
N ASN A 24 -35.71 -10.80 -23.68
CA ASN A 24 -35.99 -9.37 -23.49
C ASN A 24 -34.79 -8.59 -22.92
N ARG A 25 -33.63 -9.24 -22.80
CA ARG A 25 -32.37 -8.66 -22.35
C ARG A 25 -31.22 -9.09 -23.23
N LEU A 26 -30.37 -8.12 -23.60
CA LEU A 26 -29.02 -8.36 -24.08
C LEU A 26 -28.08 -8.17 -22.89
N ILE A 27 -27.35 -9.20 -22.51
CA ILE A 27 -26.35 -9.14 -21.43
C ILE A 27 -24.97 -9.26 -22.04
N ILE A 28 -24.12 -8.28 -21.75
CA ILE A 28 -22.70 -8.28 -22.12
C ILE A 28 -21.91 -8.53 -20.85
N GLN A 29 -21.23 -9.68 -20.77
CA GLN A 29 -20.34 -10.05 -19.69
C GLN A 29 -18.90 -9.78 -20.12
N PRO A 30 -18.22 -8.75 -19.58
CA PRO A 30 -16.81 -8.55 -19.85
C PRO A 30 -15.96 -9.63 -19.17
N LYS A 31 -14.72 -9.82 -19.62
CA LYS A 31 -13.77 -10.76 -18.98
C LYS A 31 -13.46 -10.37 -17.53
N GLN A 32 -13.51 -9.10 -17.25
CA GLN A 32 -13.34 -8.52 -15.90
C GLN A 32 -14.42 -7.45 -15.70
N GLY A 33 -14.97 -7.38 -14.49
CA GLY A 33 -16.01 -6.41 -14.14
C GLY A 33 -17.44 -6.99 -14.18
N ASN A 34 -18.40 -6.13 -13.89
CA ASN A 34 -19.82 -6.50 -13.81
C ASN A 34 -20.46 -6.59 -15.20
N PRO A 35 -21.47 -7.46 -15.38
CA PRO A 35 -22.23 -7.50 -16.63
C PRO A 35 -23.03 -6.21 -16.84
N SER A 36 -23.13 -5.78 -18.08
CA SER A 36 -24.06 -4.73 -18.52
C SER A 36 -25.21 -5.33 -19.29
N GLY A 37 -26.44 -4.84 -19.03
CA GLY A 37 -27.65 -5.35 -19.65
C GLY A 37 -28.47 -4.27 -20.33
N TYR A 38 -29.05 -4.62 -21.48
CA TYR A 38 -29.93 -3.76 -22.25
C TYR A 38 -31.29 -4.42 -22.44
N LEU A 39 -32.35 -3.64 -22.40
CA LEU A 39 -33.67 -4.10 -22.83
C LEU A 39 -33.70 -4.20 -24.35
N VAL A 40 -33.99 -5.39 -24.88
CA VAL A 40 -33.98 -5.63 -26.33
C VAL A 40 -34.96 -4.70 -27.06
N GLU A 41 -36.11 -4.40 -26.47
CA GLU A 41 -37.11 -3.45 -27.00
C GLU A 41 -36.61 -2.00 -27.15
N ARG A 42 -35.49 -1.66 -26.50
CA ARG A 42 -34.86 -0.33 -26.58
C ARG A 42 -33.65 -0.30 -27.49
N LEU A 43 -33.32 -1.41 -28.12
CA LEU A 43 -32.20 -1.53 -29.06
C LEU A 43 -32.76 -1.46 -30.48
N ASP A 44 -32.24 -0.54 -31.26
CA ASP A 44 -32.52 -0.47 -32.68
C ASP A 44 -31.76 -1.55 -33.45
N SER A 45 -30.48 -1.69 -33.12
CA SER A 45 -29.60 -2.65 -33.79
C SER A 45 -28.43 -3.08 -32.89
N VAL A 46 -27.92 -4.29 -33.12
CA VAL A 46 -26.66 -4.81 -32.54
C VAL A 46 -25.76 -5.22 -33.67
N TYR A 47 -24.58 -4.69 -33.74
CA TYR A 47 -23.59 -5.05 -34.74
C TYR A 47 -22.18 -5.14 -34.15
N PHE A 48 -21.33 -5.94 -34.79
CA PHE A 48 -19.94 -6.07 -34.47
C PHE A 48 -19.09 -5.39 -35.54
N THR A 49 -18.13 -4.58 -35.10
CA THR A 49 -17.22 -3.89 -36.00
C THR A 49 -15.76 -4.17 -35.60
N LYS A 50 -14.85 -3.93 -36.51
CA LYS A 50 -13.41 -3.99 -36.27
C LYS A 50 -12.81 -2.63 -36.64
N ILE A 51 -12.10 -2.03 -35.71
CA ILE A 51 -11.24 -0.89 -35.97
C ILE A 51 -9.84 -1.43 -36.29
N ASN A 52 -9.28 -1.01 -37.42
CA ASN A 52 -7.96 -1.43 -37.87
C ASN A 52 -6.97 -0.30 -37.52
N GLY A 53 -5.94 -0.63 -36.75
CA GLY A 53 -4.93 0.33 -36.35
C GLY A 53 -5.01 0.67 -34.86
N ARG A 54 -4.05 1.47 -34.42
CA ARG A 54 -3.97 2.00 -33.05
C ARG A 54 -4.86 3.23 -32.92
N VAL A 55 -5.62 3.32 -31.85
CA VAL A 55 -6.44 4.48 -31.51
C VAL A 55 -5.78 5.22 -30.36
N ALA A 56 -4.90 6.12 -30.65
CA ALA A 56 -4.11 6.86 -29.67
C ALA A 56 -3.85 8.30 -30.11
N ALA A 57 -3.45 9.13 -29.16
CA ALA A 57 -2.89 10.44 -29.42
C ALA A 57 -1.45 10.47 -28.91
N ASP A 58 -0.50 10.52 -29.81
CA ASP A 58 0.92 10.49 -29.46
C ASP A 58 1.41 11.85 -29.03
N ILE A 59 2.22 11.89 -27.98
CA ILE A 59 2.72 13.09 -27.35
C ILE A 59 4.20 13.28 -27.72
N ASN A 60 4.55 14.51 -28.04
CA ASN A 60 5.94 14.95 -28.14
C ASN A 60 6.11 16.14 -27.20
N LEU A 61 6.83 15.94 -26.08
CA LEU A 61 7.13 17.00 -25.14
C LEU A 61 8.23 17.89 -25.72
N GLN A 62 7.95 19.18 -25.83
CA GLN A 62 8.84 20.18 -26.41
C GLN A 62 9.56 21.01 -25.35
N GLY A 63 9.01 21.10 -24.14
CA GLY A 63 9.67 21.81 -23.04
C GLY A 63 8.82 21.91 -21.77
N TYR A 64 9.49 22.22 -20.69
CA TYR A 64 8.92 22.58 -19.39
C TYR A 64 9.51 23.92 -18.97
N THR A 65 8.68 24.83 -18.49
CA THR A 65 9.12 26.12 -17.97
C THR A 65 8.40 26.44 -16.66
N THR A 66 9.16 26.99 -15.73
CA THR A 66 8.63 27.57 -14.50
C THR A 66 8.37 29.06 -14.73
N GLY A 67 7.25 29.57 -14.22
CA GLY A 67 6.90 30.98 -14.37
C GLY A 67 6.17 31.53 -13.15
N ALA A 68 6.17 32.84 -13.01
CA ALA A 68 5.46 33.54 -11.93
C ALA A 68 3.93 33.29 -11.93
N THR A 69 3.38 32.86 -13.05
CA THR A 69 1.96 32.53 -13.23
C THR A 69 1.66 31.03 -13.16
N GLY A 70 2.67 30.23 -12.80
CA GLY A 70 2.62 28.78 -12.73
C GLY A 70 3.48 28.09 -13.79
N ASP A 71 3.63 26.79 -13.63
CA ASP A 71 4.42 25.94 -14.51
C ASP A 71 3.65 25.60 -15.79
N THR A 72 4.37 25.52 -16.88
CA THR A 72 3.81 25.20 -18.20
C THR A 72 4.58 24.09 -18.89
N LEU A 73 3.87 23.23 -19.61
CA LEU A 73 4.43 22.25 -20.53
C LEU A 73 4.14 22.66 -21.95
N ARG A 74 5.15 22.66 -22.81
CA ARG A 74 5.01 22.85 -24.23
C ARG A 74 5.10 21.49 -24.93
N LEU A 75 4.09 21.15 -25.73
CA LEU A 75 3.98 19.82 -26.32
C LEU A 75 3.27 19.85 -27.68
N ALA A 76 3.52 18.83 -28.47
CA ALA A 76 2.72 18.48 -29.64
C ALA A 76 1.92 17.20 -29.33
N VAL A 77 0.71 17.14 -29.85
CA VAL A 77 -0.14 15.94 -29.79
C VAL A 77 -0.63 15.60 -31.17
N THR A 78 -0.39 14.37 -31.62
CA THR A 78 -0.82 13.90 -32.95
C THR A 78 -1.68 12.66 -32.79
N LYS A 79 -2.91 12.70 -33.28
CA LYS A 79 -3.82 11.56 -33.28
C LYS A 79 -3.43 10.57 -34.35
N THR A 80 -3.57 9.29 -34.04
CA THR A 80 -3.58 8.26 -35.05
C THR A 80 -4.85 8.34 -35.90
N PRO A 81 -4.89 7.83 -37.15
CA PRO A 81 -6.03 7.99 -38.06
C PRO A 81 -7.37 7.51 -37.49
N GLU A 82 -7.35 6.49 -36.64
CA GLU A 82 -8.55 5.91 -36.04
C GLU A 82 -8.95 6.60 -34.71
N CYS A 83 -8.14 7.53 -34.21
CA CYS A 83 -8.41 8.28 -33.00
C CYS A 83 -9.31 9.48 -33.30
N GLN A 84 -10.55 9.43 -32.81
CA GLN A 84 -11.51 10.51 -32.99
C GLN A 84 -11.27 11.66 -32.02
N ALA A 85 -10.95 11.30 -30.77
CA ALA A 85 -10.72 12.27 -29.70
C ALA A 85 -9.74 11.68 -28.67
N TYR A 86 -9.23 12.52 -27.79
CA TYR A 86 -8.39 12.11 -26.67
C TYR A 86 -8.59 12.98 -25.44
N LYS A 87 -8.23 12.44 -24.28
CA LYS A 87 -7.99 13.21 -23.04
C LYS A 87 -6.51 13.22 -22.76
N ILE A 88 -6.07 14.21 -21.98
CA ILE A 88 -4.68 14.36 -21.57
C ILE A 88 -4.61 14.68 -20.08
N ALA A 89 -3.60 14.16 -19.40
CA ALA A 89 -3.31 14.41 -17.99
C ALA A 89 -1.80 14.46 -17.75
N CYS A 90 -1.40 15.26 -16.76
CA CYS A 90 -0.06 15.24 -16.22
C CYS A 90 -0.12 14.67 -14.79
N LEU A 91 0.74 13.70 -14.48
CA LEU A 91 0.73 12.95 -13.22
C LEU A 91 2.14 12.83 -12.66
N PRO A 92 2.30 12.74 -11.33
CA PRO A 92 3.56 12.26 -10.76
C PRO A 92 3.93 10.89 -11.35
N ALA A 93 5.22 10.66 -11.60
CA ALA A 93 5.67 9.39 -12.20
C ALA A 93 5.30 8.18 -11.34
N SER A 94 5.25 8.32 -10.02
CA SER A 94 4.76 7.28 -9.09
C SER A 94 3.33 6.82 -9.42
N VAL A 95 2.44 7.76 -9.73
CA VAL A 95 1.06 7.46 -10.15
C VAL A 95 1.04 6.83 -11.53
N ALA A 96 1.76 7.43 -12.50
CA ALA A 96 1.81 6.95 -13.88
C ALA A 96 2.39 5.54 -13.98
N ASN A 97 3.37 5.18 -13.15
CA ASN A 97 3.97 3.85 -13.10
C ASN A 97 3.01 2.75 -12.60
N ALA A 98 2.02 3.12 -11.79
CA ALA A 98 0.97 2.20 -11.36
C ALA A 98 -0.06 1.89 -12.47
N LEU A 99 -0.11 2.71 -13.54
CA LEU A 99 -1.02 2.54 -14.67
C LEU A 99 -0.39 1.60 -15.73
N THR A 100 -0.34 0.32 -15.45
CA THR A 100 0.47 -0.68 -16.16
C THR A 100 -0.09 -1.16 -17.50
N SER A 101 -1.30 -0.74 -17.88
CA SER A 101 -1.94 -1.12 -19.15
C SER A 101 -2.94 -0.06 -19.62
N ASP A 102 -3.25 -0.07 -20.94
CA ASP A 102 -4.26 0.82 -21.52
C ASP A 102 -5.61 0.74 -20.81
N ALA A 103 -6.01 -0.44 -20.36
CA ALA A 103 -7.26 -0.64 -19.61
C ALA A 103 -7.25 0.06 -18.25
N VAL A 104 -6.13 0.01 -17.54
CA VAL A 104 -5.96 0.69 -16.25
C VAL A 104 -5.88 2.20 -16.45
N VAL A 105 -5.18 2.67 -17.50
CA VAL A 105 -5.16 4.09 -17.88
C VAL A 105 -6.57 4.58 -18.23
N ALA A 106 -7.34 3.83 -19.02
CA ALA A 106 -8.70 4.16 -19.36
C ALA A 106 -9.59 4.33 -18.12
N GLN A 107 -9.52 3.36 -17.20
CA GLN A 107 -10.26 3.43 -15.93
C GLN A 107 -9.85 4.63 -15.08
N TYR A 108 -8.55 4.94 -15.03
CA TYR A 108 -8.06 6.11 -14.32
C TYR A 108 -8.61 7.40 -14.93
N PHE A 109 -8.57 7.53 -16.28
CA PHE A 109 -9.08 8.70 -16.99
C PHE A 109 -10.59 8.88 -16.81
N ASP A 110 -11.34 7.79 -16.77
CA ASP A 110 -12.80 7.84 -16.54
C ASP A 110 -13.16 8.30 -15.12
N LEU A 111 -12.36 7.92 -14.12
CA LEU A 111 -12.61 8.20 -12.71
C LEU A 111 -12.04 9.54 -12.24
N TYR A 112 -10.90 9.96 -12.78
CA TYR A 112 -10.10 11.04 -12.18
C TYR A 112 -9.73 12.17 -13.15
N VAL A 113 -9.87 11.98 -14.47
CA VAL A 113 -9.55 13.01 -15.44
C VAL A 113 -10.84 13.60 -16.01
N ASP A 114 -11.17 14.78 -15.52
CA ASP A 114 -12.32 15.56 -16.00
C ASP A 114 -11.95 16.39 -17.24
N GLY A 115 -12.96 17.00 -17.79
CA GLY A 115 -12.86 17.90 -18.93
C GLY A 115 -13.28 17.25 -20.23
N ASP A 116 -13.39 18.09 -21.24
CA ASP A 116 -13.78 17.70 -22.58
C ASP A 116 -12.67 16.91 -23.27
N LYS A 117 -13.09 16.11 -24.25
CA LYS A 117 -12.14 15.41 -25.13
C LYS A 117 -11.66 16.37 -26.20
N PHE A 118 -10.37 16.37 -26.47
CA PHE A 118 -9.78 17.11 -27.58
C PHE A 118 -9.95 16.31 -28.88
N THR A 119 -10.28 17.02 -29.95
CA THR A 119 -10.51 16.42 -31.29
C THR A 119 -9.47 16.85 -32.31
N GLU A 120 -8.59 17.75 -31.98
CA GLU A 120 -7.61 18.38 -32.85
C GLU A 120 -6.19 17.92 -32.56
N ASP A 121 -5.34 17.97 -33.55
CA ASP A 121 -3.89 17.82 -33.39
C ASP A 121 -3.28 19.17 -33.01
N PHE A 122 -2.28 19.12 -32.13
CA PHE A 122 -1.52 20.29 -31.73
C PHE A 122 -0.06 20.12 -32.15
N THR A 123 0.49 21.07 -32.87
CA THR A 123 1.92 21.10 -33.21
C THR A 123 2.75 21.83 -32.15
N ASN A 124 2.13 22.77 -31.42
CA ASN A 124 2.74 23.57 -30.37
C ASN A 124 1.64 24.04 -29.40
N ALA A 125 1.34 23.23 -28.42
CA ALA A 125 0.36 23.55 -27.39
C ALA A 125 1.04 23.88 -26.07
N VAL A 126 0.45 24.78 -25.31
CA VAL A 126 0.85 25.09 -23.94
C VAL A 126 -0.16 24.46 -22.98
N MET A 127 0.29 23.53 -22.20
CA MET A 127 -0.51 22.86 -21.18
C MET A 127 -0.36 23.63 -19.86
N THR A 128 -1.49 24.11 -19.34
CA THR A 128 -1.58 24.86 -18.07
C THR A 128 -2.66 24.23 -17.19
N ASN A 129 -2.76 24.67 -15.94
CA ASN A 129 -3.78 24.21 -14.99
C ASN A 129 -3.86 22.67 -14.87
N MET A 130 -2.72 22.04 -14.79
CA MET A 130 -2.59 20.57 -14.82
C MET A 130 -3.14 19.87 -13.60
N GLY A 131 -3.66 20.61 -12.62
CA GLY A 131 -4.23 20.07 -11.39
C GLY A 131 -3.22 19.52 -10.41
N ILE A 132 -1.93 19.69 -10.68
CA ILE A 132 -0.81 19.31 -9.84
C ILE A 132 0.11 20.50 -9.59
N GLU A 133 0.78 20.49 -8.46
CA GLU A 133 1.86 21.40 -8.14
C GLU A 133 3.18 20.67 -8.41
N PHE A 134 3.98 21.20 -9.33
CA PHE A 134 5.28 20.61 -9.64
C PHE A 134 6.26 20.85 -8.49
N LYS A 135 6.93 19.77 -8.11
CA LYS A 135 8.02 19.81 -7.13
C LYS A 135 9.36 19.79 -7.86
N PRO A 136 10.36 20.49 -7.35
CA PRO A 136 11.71 20.41 -7.91
C PRO A 136 12.27 18.98 -7.85
N SER A 137 13.22 18.67 -8.75
CA SER A 137 13.90 17.36 -8.81
C SER A 137 12.95 16.17 -8.74
N SER A 138 11.81 16.28 -9.42
CA SER A 138 10.73 15.28 -9.35
C SER A 138 10.35 14.80 -10.74
N ASP A 139 9.95 13.55 -10.82
CA ASP A 139 9.60 12.91 -12.08
C ASP A 139 8.08 12.93 -12.30
N TYR A 140 7.70 13.29 -13.51
CA TYR A 140 6.32 13.39 -13.95
C TYR A 140 6.12 12.70 -15.29
N SER A 141 4.87 12.40 -15.60
CA SER A 141 4.46 11.83 -16.87
C SER A 141 3.27 12.58 -17.44
N VAL A 142 3.31 12.88 -18.72
CA VAL A 142 2.13 13.30 -19.47
C VAL A 142 1.56 12.09 -20.17
N LEU A 143 0.29 11.82 -19.97
CA LEU A 143 -0.45 10.71 -20.58
C LEU A 143 -1.60 11.22 -21.42
N THR A 144 -1.85 10.55 -22.53
CA THR A 144 -3.10 10.66 -23.27
C THR A 144 -3.85 9.34 -23.26
N MET A 145 -5.17 9.41 -23.40
CA MET A 145 -6.04 8.27 -23.69
C MET A 145 -6.83 8.58 -24.95
N GLY A 146 -6.62 7.78 -25.98
CA GLY A 146 -7.32 7.91 -27.27
C GLY A 146 -8.68 7.21 -27.26
N TYR A 147 -9.64 7.84 -27.91
CA TYR A 147 -11.02 7.36 -28.07
C TYR A 147 -11.35 7.18 -29.53
N ASP A 148 -12.00 6.08 -29.86
CA ASP A 148 -12.50 5.82 -31.19
C ASP A 148 -13.78 6.61 -31.53
N LYS A 149 -14.29 6.41 -32.75
CA LYS A 149 -15.54 7.05 -33.23
C LYS A 149 -16.79 6.65 -32.43
N TYR A 150 -16.72 5.60 -31.62
CA TYR A 150 -17.80 5.18 -30.73
C TYR A 150 -17.61 5.69 -29.28
N GLY A 151 -16.56 6.46 -29.06
CA GLY A 151 -16.25 7.02 -27.74
C GLY A 151 -15.60 6.03 -26.77
N ILE A 152 -15.12 4.89 -27.28
CA ILE A 152 -14.47 3.85 -26.48
C ILE A 152 -12.99 4.19 -26.30
N ALA A 153 -12.53 4.18 -25.06
CA ALA A 153 -11.12 4.34 -24.72
C ALA A 153 -10.32 3.12 -25.21
N CYS A 154 -9.24 3.33 -25.96
CA CYS A 154 -8.53 2.26 -26.64
C CYS A 154 -7.07 2.14 -26.23
N ALA A 155 -6.25 3.14 -26.56
CA ALA A 155 -4.83 3.10 -26.27
C ALA A 155 -4.31 4.41 -25.71
N SER A 156 -3.34 4.30 -24.82
CA SER A 156 -2.65 5.42 -24.22
C SER A 156 -1.32 5.72 -24.91
N SER A 157 -0.83 6.94 -24.72
CA SER A 157 0.54 7.34 -24.99
C SER A 157 1.09 8.05 -23.76
N ARG A 158 2.40 7.94 -23.54
CA ARG A 158 3.06 8.48 -22.35
C ARG A 158 4.40 9.08 -22.74
N VAL A 159 4.73 10.22 -22.12
CA VAL A 159 6.05 10.81 -22.13
C VAL A 159 6.43 11.22 -20.71
N ASP A 160 7.65 10.89 -20.33
CA ASP A 160 8.19 11.20 -19.00
C ASP A 160 9.11 12.42 -19.07
N PHE A 161 9.14 13.20 -17.99
CA PHE A 161 10.07 14.32 -17.83
C PHE A 161 10.38 14.52 -16.34
N SER A 162 11.49 15.20 -16.08
CA SER A 162 11.89 15.59 -14.72
C SER A 162 11.92 17.12 -14.62
N THR A 163 11.46 17.63 -13.49
CA THR A 163 11.59 19.05 -13.17
C THR A 163 13.02 19.38 -12.77
N PRO A 164 13.50 20.60 -13.05
CA PRO A 164 14.80 21.04 -12.59
C PRO A 164 14.93 20.99 -11.08
N ALA A 165 16.17 20.94 -10.60
CA ALA A 165 16.46 21.11 -9.19
C ALA A 165 16.00 22.48 -8.70
N ALA A 166 15.57 22.54 -7.43
CA ALA A 166 15.28 23.81 -6.79
C ALA A 166 16.52 24.70 -6.75
N ASN A 167 16.30 25.99 -6.84
CA ASN A 167 17.34 26.94 -6.50
C ASN A 167 17.37 27.07 -4.96
N ILE A 168 18.19 26.23 -4.32
CA ILE A 168 18.34 26.18 -2.86
C ILE A 168 19.07 27.42 -2.39
N ILE A 169 18.54 28.09 -1.38
CA ILE A 169 19.18 29.23 -0.74
C ILE A 169 20.16 28.72 0.33
N GLY A 170 21.42 29.12 0.21
CA GLY A 170 22.46 28.65 1.11
C GLY A 170 22.81 27.16 0.91
N ASN A 171 23.18 26.51 1.99
CA ASN A 171 23.46 25.08 2.03
C ASN A 171 22.80 24.46 3.28
N PRO A 172 21.46 24.28 3.29
CA PRO A 172 20.75 23.73 4.45
C PRO A 172 21.25 22.31 4.77
N THR A 173 21.80 22.14 5.95
CA THR A 173 22.33 20.86 6.43
C THR A 173 21.95 20.62 7.88
N VAL A 174 21.82 19.34 8.25
CA VAL A 174 21.58 18.90 9.63
C VAL A 174 22.69 17.95 10.03
N THR A 175 23.41 18.28 11.08
CA THR A 175 24.33 17.35 11.73
C THR A 175 23.58 16.57 12.80
N TYR A 176 24.08 15.39 13.14
CA TYR A 176 23.42 14.53 14.11
C TYR A 176 24.40 13.81 15.03
N LYS A 177 23.87 13.38 16.16
CA LYS A 177 24.57 12.49 17.09
C LYS A 177 23.56 11.48 17.66
N VAL A 178 23.80 10.19 17.46
CA VAL A 178 23.05 9.14 18.16
C VAL A 178 23.51 9.16 19.61
N LEU A 179 22.59 9.48 20.53
CA LEU A 179 22.86 9.56 21.96
C LEU A 179 22.72 8.21 22.64
N GLU A 180 21.62 7.51 22.31
CA GLU A 180 21.27 6.22 22.89
C GLU A 180 20.59 5.34 21.83
N ALA A 181 20.84 4.04 21.92
CA ALA A 181 20.08 3.00 21.25
C ALA A 181 19.84 1.87 22.25
N ASN A 182 18.60 1.68 22.67
CA ASN A 182 18.15 0.68 23.61
C ASN A 182 17.44 -0.48 22.87
N TYR A 183 16.65 -1.26 23.58
CA TYR A 183 15.94 -2.39 23.01
C TYR A 183 14.75 -1.97 22.14
N GLU A 184 13.97 -0.99 22.62
CA GLU A 184 12.72 -0.56 21.98
C GLU A 184 12.66 0.95 21.74
N ASP A 185 13.77 1.63 21.89
CA ASP A 185 13.90 3.06 21.62
C ASP A 185 15.30 3.45 21.19
N PHE A 186 15.41 4.58 20.54
CA PHE A 186 16.68 5.27 20.33
C PHE A 186 16.48 6.77 20.29
N THR A 187 17.51 7.50 20.71
CA THR A 187 17.51 8.96 20.81
C THR A 187 18.61 9.54 19.93
N ILE A 188 18.25 10.53 19.13
CA ILE A 188 19.18 11.25 18.25
C ILE A 188 19.05 12.75 18.55
N ASP A 189 20.20 13.41 18.65
CA ASP A 189 20.30 14.87 18.72
C ASP A 189 20.62 15.40 17.32
N PHE A 190 19.80 16.30 16.82
CA PHE A 190 19.91 16.95 15.52
C PHE A 190 20.23 18.42 15.68
N GLN A 191 21.14 18.92 14.87
CA GLN A 191 21.51 20.32 14.87
C GLN A 191 21.52 20.86 13.43
N PRO A 192 20.48 21.64 13.03
CA PRO A 192 20.44 22.34 11.76
C PRO A 192 21.47 23.49 11.76
N ASN A 193 21.98 23.83 10.57
CA ASN A 193 22.79 25.03 10.38
C ASN A 193 21.91 26.28 10.15
N GLU A 194 22.54 27.45 10.00
CA GLU A 194 21.85 28.73 9.83
C GLU A 194 21.11 28.86 8.50
N ASP A 195 21.47 28.05 7.49
CA ASP A 195 20.78 28.00 6.19
C ASP A 195 19.48 27.17 6.22
N CYS A 196 19.20 26.46 7.31
CA CYS A 196 17.97 25.69 7.49
C CYS A 196 16.84 26.55 8.04
N LEU A 197 15.71 26.61 7.35
CA LEU A 197 14.43 26.99 7.96
C LEU A 197 13.99 25.95 9.01
N GLY A 198 14.34 24.69 8.77
CA GLY A 198 14.03 23.54 9.62
C GLY A 198 14.31 22.22 8.91
N PHE A 199 13.87 21.13 9.51
CA PHE A 199 14.01 19.80 8.94
C PHE A 199 12.85 18.88 9.34
N TYR A 200 12.67 17.83 8.57
CA TYR A 200 11.80 16.69 8.89
C TYR A 200 12.65 15.45 9.15
N ALA A 201 12.19 14.57 10.02
CA ALA A 201 12.87 13.31 10.30
C ALA A 201 11.86 12.16 10.39
N CYS A 202 12.16 11.04 9.72
CA CYS A 202 11.32 9.86 9.69
C CYS A 202 12.18 8.60 9.75
N ALA A 203 11.85 7.67 10.66
CA ALA A 203 12.56 6.42 10.82
C ALA A 203 11.89 5.28 10.03
N PHE A 204 12.72 4.48 9.37
CA PHE A 204 12.32 3.28 8.63
C PHE A 204 13.20 2.10 9.06
N GLU A 205 12.68 0.89 8.98
CA GLU A 205 13.55 -0.28 8.97
C GLU A 205 14.47 -0.22 7.76
N LYS A 206 15.72 -0.59 7.95
CA LYS A 206 16.77 -0.45 6.94
C LYS A 206 16.36 -1.03 5.59
N GLY A 207 16.52 -0.22 4.55
CA GLY A 207 16.23 -0.60 3.17
C GLY A 207 14.73 -0.59 2.79
N THR A 208 13.81 -0.30 3.73
CA THR A 208 12.36 -0.33 3.43
C THR A 208 11.82 0.99 2.88
N ALA A 209 12.48 2.12 3.12
CA ALA A 209 11.98 3.44 2.74
C ALA A 209 11.66 3.56 1.24
N LYS A 210 12.54 3.03 0.38
CA LYS A 210 12.34 3.05 -1.08
C LYS A 210 11.14 2.20 -1.48
N ALA A 211 11.02 0.98 -0.95
CA ALA A 211 9.89 0.09 -1.24
C ALA A 211 8.56 0.70 -0.78
N GLN A 212 8.55 1.37 0.37
CA GLN A 212 7.38 2.08 0.87
C GLN A 212 7.01 3.27 -0.02
N TYR A 213 7.99 4.03 -0.51
CA TYR A 213 7.74 5.09 -1.46
C TYR A 213 7.14 4.55 -2.78
N GLU A 214 7.68 3.46 -3.32
CA GLU A 214 7.17 2.82 -4.53
C GLU A 214 5.75 2.27 -4.32
N GLN A 215 5.48 1.69 -3.17
CA GLN A 215 4.16 1.13 -2.84
C GLN A 215 3.09 2.20 -2.63
N TRP A 216 3.41 3.26 -1.90
CA TRP A 216 2.43 4.25 -1.44
C TRP A 216 2.46 5.56 -2.24
N GLY A 217 3.57 5.84 -2.94
CA GLY A 217 3.77 7.09 -3.66
C GLY A 217 2.65 7.38 -4.66
N ALA A 218 2.23 6.36 -5.42
CA ALA A 218 1.12 6.49 -6.36
C ALA A 218 -0.22 6.84 -5.68
N MET A 219 -0.49 6.22 -4.54
CA MET A 219 -1.74 6.43 -3.79
C MET A 219 -1.75 7.78 -3.07
N MET A 220 -0.60 8.21 -2.55
CA MET A 220 -0.44 9.44 -1.79
C MET A 220 -0.14 10.65 -2.69
N GLY A 221 0.21 10.44 -3.95
CA GLY A 221 0.60 11.49 -4.88
C GLY A 221 1.96 12.11 -4.58
N PHE A 222 2.89 11.36 -3.96
CA PHE A 222 4.24 11.85 -3.71
C PHE A 222 5.01 12.01 -5.02
N ALA A 223 5.54 13.17 -5.26
CA ALA A 223 6.36 13.44 -6.44
C ALA A 223 7.80 12.91 -6.26
N ASN A 224 8.30 12.88 -5.03
CA ASN A 224 9.62 12.38 -4.69
C ASN A 224 9.67 11.85 -3.24
N MET A 225 10.81 11.27 -2.86
CA MET A 225 11.05 10.75 -1.51
C MET A 225 10.95 11.84 -0.43
N GLY A 226 11.32 13.08 -0.75
CA GLY A 226 11.23 14.21 0.18
C GLY A 226 9.78 14.50 0.59
N ASP A 227 8.83 14.39 -0.35
CA ASP A 227 7.40 14.53 -0.03
C ASP A 227 6.92 13.47 0.97
N MET A 228 7.40 12.24 0.82
CA MET A 228 7.09 11.17 1.76
C MET A 228 7.67 11.46 3.14
N ILE A 229 8.94 11.86 3.22
CA ILE A 229 9.58 12.19 4.50
C ILE A 229 8.88 13.37 5.17
N LYS A 230 8.55 14.41 4.43
CA LYS A 230 7.78 15.56 4.93
C LYS A 230 6.41 15.15 5.48
N GLN A 231 5.69 14.32 4.73
CA GLN A 231 4.34 13.88 5.10
C GLN A 231 4.34 12.93 6.31
N TRP A 232 5.28 11.99 6.37
CA TRP A 232 5.33 10.97 7.42
C TRP A 232 6.17 11.39 8.62
N GLY A 233 7.13 12.28 8.44
CA GLY A 233 7.86 12.93 9.54
C GLY A 233 6.98 13.82 10.40
N GLY A 234 5.87 14.30 9.82
CA GLY A 234 4.80 15.03 10.52
C GLY A 234 5.17 16.45 10.88
N THR A 235 5.87 16.66 11.99
CA THR A 235 6.23 17.99 12.46
C THR A 235 7.60 18.40 11.95
N MET A 236 7.68 19.64 11.46
CA MET A 236 8.96 20.27 11.15
C MET A 236 9.63 20.74 12.44
N PHE A 237 10.89 20.38 12.59
CA PHE A 237 11.75 20.91 13.66
C PHE A 237 12.47 22.15 13.14
N ALA A 238 12.24 23.31 13.75
CA ALA A 238 12.87 24.57 13.32
C ALA A 238 14.25 24.79 13.93
N ASP A 239 14.49 24.24 15.11
CA ASP A 239 15.72 24.40 15.88
C ASP A 239 16.38 23.06 16.18
N ARG A 240 17.45 23.07 16.97
CA ARG A 240 18.06 21.86 17.51
C ARG A 240 17.02 21.04 18.23
N GLU A 241 16.94 19.74 17.91
CA GLU A 241 15.98 18.81 18.46
C GLU A 241 16.66 17.53 18.94
N THR A 242 16.30 17.09 20.14
CA THR A 242 16.66 15.77 20.65
C THR A 242 15.43 14.90 20.63
N HIS A 243 15.32 14.06 19.59
CA HIS A 243 14.14 13.24 19.35
C HIS A 243 14.36 11.78 19.75
N THR A 244 13.35 11.18 20.43
CA THR A 244 13.36 9.78 20.82
C THR A 244 12.27 9.03 20.09
N TRP A 245 12.66 8.08 19.23
CA TRP A 245 11.75 7.08 18.66
C TRP A 245 11.53 5.97 19.67
N LYS A 246 10.28 5.68 19.95
CA LYS A 246 9.86 4.66 20.93
C LYS A 246 9.15 3.51 20.22
N GLN A 247 9.07 2.37 20.93
CA GLN A 247 8.36 1.16 20.46
C GLN A 247 8.93 0.63 19.13
N MET A 248 10.23 0.72 19.06
CA MET A 248 11.01 0.15 18.00
C MET A 248 11.13 -1.37 18.21
N THR A 249 11.34 -2.09 17.13
CA THR A 249 11.58 -3.53 17.18
C THR A 249 12.99 -3.82 17.70
N PRO A 250 13.16 -4.65 18.72
CA PRO A 250 14.48 -5.03 19.22
C PRO A 250 15.35 -5.72 18.17
N GLY A 251 16.65 -5.45 18.21
CA GLY A 251 17.63 -6.09 17.34
C GLY A 251 17.47 -5.75 15.85
N THR A 252 16.87 -4.62 15.54
CA THR A 252 16.53 -4.20 14.18
C THR A 252 17.39 -3.02 13.76
N ASP A 253 17.88 -3.06 12.52
CA ASP A 253 18.55 -1.95 11.88
C ASP A 253 17.53 -0.95 11.37
N TYR A 254 17.72 0.34 11.69
CA TYR A 254 16.91 1.46 11.24
C TYR A 254 17.73 2.46 10.44
N GLU A 255 17.05 3.17 9.57
CA GLU A 255 17.55 4.34 8.85
C GLU A 255 16.62 5.51 9.14
N VAL A 256 17.14 6.55 9.80
CA VAL A 256 16.40 7.80 10.00
C VAL A 256 16.74 8.75 8.86
N TYR A 257 15.75 9.04 8.04
CA TYR A 257 15.83 9.98 6.93
C TYR A 257 15.57 11.38 7.45
N VAL A 258 16.54 12.26 7.31
CA VAL A 258 16.48 13.66 7.75
C VAL A 258 16.49 14.54 6.52
N LEU A 259 15.46 15.36 6.35
CA LEU A 259 15.26 16.25 5.21
C LEU A 259 15.39 17.71 5.65
N PRO A 260 16.56 18.36 5.43
CA PRO A 260 16.70 19.79 5.64
C PRO A 260 15.88 20.58 4.62
N ILE A 261 15.39 21.75 5.02
CA ILE A 261 14.69 22.67 4.11
C ILE A 261 15.24 24.09 4.26
N ASP A 262 15.31 24.83 3.13
CA ASP A 262 15.72 26.22 3.08
C ASP A 262 14.56 27.19 3.40
N GLU A 263 14.81 28.50 3.41
CA GLU A 263 13.82 29.55 3.64
C GLU A 263 12.64 29.52 2.65
N ASN A 264 12.85 29.02 1.43
CA ASN A 264 11.81 28.86 0.42
C ASN A 264 11.13 27.48 0.47
N GLN A 265 11.38 26.68 1.51
CA GLN A 265 10.88 25.32 1.69
C GLN A 265 11.36 24.34 0.62
N ASN A 266 12.44 24.63 -0.08
CA ASN A 266 13.09 23.67 -0.95
C ASN A 266 13.84 22.62 -0.13
N TYR A 267 13.88 21.39 -0.65
CA TYR A 267 14.54 20.28 -0.01
C TYR A 267 16.05 20.33 -0.21
N GLY A 268 16.78 20.39 0.88
CA GLY A 268 18.24 20.21 0.89
C GLY A 268 18.64 18.75 0.70
N THR A 269 19.93 18.50 0.82
CA THR A 269 20.46 17.13 0.72
C THR A 269 19.98 16.29 1.90
N MET A 270 19.29 15.20 1.61
CA MET A 270 18.79 14.28 2.61
C MET A 270 19.95 13.54 3.30
N VAL A 271 19.88 13.45 4.62
CA VAL A 271 20.84 12.71 5.45
C VAL A 271 20.16 11.41 5.93
N ILE A 272 20.88 10.30 5.87
CA ILE A 272 20.41 9.01 6.37
C ILE A 272 21.25 8.62 7.59
N VAL A 273 20.59 8.50 8.74
CA VAL A 273 21.24 8.16 10.01
C VAL A 273 20.98 6.69 10.33
N PRO A 274 22.01 5.83 10.31
CA PRO A 274 21.86 4.43 10.68
C PRO A 274 21.80 4.30 12.21
N VAL A 275 20.86 3.49 12.69
CA VAL A 275 20.72 3.14 14.12
C VAL A 275 20.32 1.68 14.24
N THR A 276 20.94 0.96 15.17
CA THR A 276 20.56 -0.44 15.47
C THR A 276 20.10 -0.54 16.91
N THR A 277 18.91 -1.06 17.14
CA THR A 277 18.40 -1.36 18.48
C THR A 277 19.09 -2.59 19.06
N LYS A 278 19.18 -2.68 20.40
CA LYS A 278 19.75 -3.85 21.09
C LYS A 278 18.81 -5.05 20.96
N LYS A 279 19.40 -6.24 20.85
CA LYS A 279 18.65 -7.51 20.96
C LYS A 279 18.43 -7.87 22.43
N TYR A 280 17.24 -8.33 22.76
CA TYR A 280 16.99 -9.03 24.01
C TYR A 280 17.70 -10.38 24.05
N GLY A 281 17.77 -10.96 25.24
CA GLY A 281 18.19 -12.33 25.45
C GLY A 281 19.69 -12.52 25.71
N GLY A 282 20.06 -13.76 25.88
CA GLY A 282 21.42 -14.24 26.09
C GLY A 282 21.79 -15.32 25.07
N ALA A 283 22.99 -15.88 25.21
CA ALA A 283 23.53 -16.95 24.34
C ALA A 283 23.12 -18.38 24.80
N GLY A 284 22.42 -18.50 25.95
CA GLY A 284 21.95 -19.77 26.48
C GLY A 284 20.68 -20.27 25.79
N GLN A 285 20.14 -21.39 26.30
CA GLN A 285 18.94 -22.00 25.77
C GLN A 285 17.71 -21.10 26.03
N ALA A 286 17.07 -20.60 24.98
CA ALA A 286 15.82 -19.88 25.06
C ALA A 286 14.65 -20.83 25.31
N THR A 287 13.79 -20.52 26.28
CA THR A 287 12.62 -21.34 26.64
C THR A 287 11.40 -20.44 26.88
N VAL A 288 10.20 -21.03 26.73
CA VAL A 288 8.93 -20.32 27.00
C VAL A 288 8.13 -21.17 28.00
N THR A 289 7.61 -20.54 29.04
CA THR A 289 6.62 -21.12 29.95
C THR A 289 5.23 -20.65 29.52
N ILE A 290 4.29 -21.59 29.34
CA ILE A 290 2.90 -21.31 28.96
C ILE A 290 2.01 -21.49 30.17
N THR A 291 1.18 -20.49 30.48
CA THR A 291 0.19 -20.57 31.57
C THR A 291 -1.19 -20.18 31.08
N LEU A 292 -2.21 -20.89 31.55
CA LEU A 292 -3.60 -20.63 31.22
C LEU A 292 -4.14 -19.50 32.10
N GLY A 293 -4.76 -18.52 31.49
CA GLY A 293 -5.44 -17.43 32.16
C GLY A 293 -6.96 -17.63 32.19
N GLU A 294 -7.69 -16.52 32.28
CA GLU A 294 -9.15 -16.51 32.37
C GLU A 294 -9.81 -16.92 31.05
N PHE A 295 -10.89 -17.72 31.15
CA PHE A 295 -11.83 -17.95 30.07
C PHE A 295 -13.05 -17.05 30.24
N GLY A 296 -13.49 -16.41 29.18
CA GLY A 296 -14.65 -15.53 29.19
C GLY A 296 -15.44 -15.55 27.90
N SER A 297 -16.53 -14.79 27.89
CA SER A 297 -17.34 -14.57 26.69
C SER A 297 -17.78 -13.12 26.57
N GLN A 298 -17.78 -12.60 25.37
CA GLN A 298 -18.21 -11.24 25.05
C GLN A 298 -18.95 -11.26 23.71
N GLU A 299 -20.14 -10.64 23.65
CA GLU A 299 -20.95 -10.54 22.42
C GLU A 299 -21.17 -11.87 21.69
N GLY A 300 -21.36 -12.95 22.46
CA GLY A 300 -21.59 -14.29 21.90
C GLY A 300 -20.33 -15.01 21.41
N LYS A 301 -19.16 -14.40 21.56
CA LYS A 301 -17.86 -15.02 21.25
C LYS A 301 -17.11 -15.36 22.53
N CYS A 302 -16.54 -16.55 22.58
CA CYS A 302 -15.70 -16.97 23.72
C CYS A 302 -14.24 -16.65 23.46
N TYR A 303 -13.51 -16.40 24.54
CA TYR A 303 -12.07 -16.16 24.52
C TYR A 303 -11.39 -16.85 25.68
N GLN A 304 -10.10 -17.17 25.47
CA GLN A 304 -9.22 -17.72 26.47
C GLN A 304 -7.94 -16.88 26.52
N TYR A 305 -7.57 -16.42 27.72
CA TYR A 305 -6.25 -15.83 27.91
C TYR A 305 -5.21 -16.94 28.09
N VAL A 306 -4.09 -16.77 27.39
CA VAL A 306 -2.90 -17.63 27.53
C VAL A 306 -1.71 -16.69 27.68
N THR A 307 -0.90 -16.91 28.71
CA THR A 307 0.31 -16.12 28.96
C THR A 307 1.53 -16.95 28.56
N TYR A 308 2.36 -16.36 27.75
CA TYR A 308 3.63 -16.90 27.29
C TYR A 308 4.76 -16.10 27.93
N THR A 309 5.57 -16.76 28.74
CA THR A 309 6.66 -16.11 29.48
C THR A 309 8.00 -16.70 29.02
N PRO A 310 8.78 -15.95 28.22
CA PRO A 310 10.11 -16.36 27.84
C PRO A 310 11.08 -16.23 29.02
N ASN A 311 12.17 -17.02 29.01
CA ASN A 311 13.26 -16.82 29.94
C ASN A 311 14.17 -15.65 29.50
N ASP A 312 15.17 -15.32 30.31
CA ASP A 312 16.13 -14.24 30.04
C ASP A 312 17.10 -14.51 28.87
N GLN A 313 17.11 -15.74 28.36
CA GLN A 313 17.91 -16.13 27.18
C GLN A 313 17.17 -15.89 25.87
N ALA A 314 15.84 -15.65 25.90
CA ALA A 314 15.04 -15.44 24.70
C ALA A 314 15.23 -14.05 24.13
N SER A 315 15.62 -13.97 22.87
CA SER A 315 15.64 -12.73 22.09
C SER A 315 14.23 -12.33 21.64
N PHE A 316 13.47 -13.32 21.20
CA PHE A 316 12.04 -13.24 20.92
C PHE A 316 11.41 -14.62 21.03
N MET A 317 10.10 -14.68 21.02
CA MET A 317 9.35 -15.92 20.94
C MET A 317 8.23 -15.82 19.89
N ARG A 318 7.70 -16.95 19.50
CA ARG A 318 6.51 -17.10 18.67
C ARG A 318 5.54 -18.06 19.36
N ASP A 319 4.26 -17.77 19.24
CA ASP A 319 3.21 -18.51 19.92
C ASP A 319 1.99 -18.74 19.02
N MET A 320 1.26 -19.80 19.29
CA MET A 320 -0.01 -20.11 18.66
C MET A 320 -0.89 -20.97 19.54
N ILE A 321 -2.20 -21.02 19.22
CA ILE A 321 -3.08 -22.09 19.68
C ILE A 321 -3.67 -22.83 18.48
N ILE A 322 -3.98 -24.09 18.64
CA ILE A 322 -4.67 -24.91 17.67
C ILE A 322 -5.76 -25.73 18.33
N ASP A 323 -6.90 -25.88 17.70
CA ASP A 323 -7.94 -26.84 18.09
C ASP A 323 -7.35 -28.25 18.00
N LYS A 324 -7.47 -29.04 19.08
CA LYS A 324 -6.88 -30.36 19.16
C LYS A 324 -7.43 -31.34 18.12
N ALA A 325 -8.71 -31.21 17.78
CA ALA A 325 -9.31 -32.02 16.73
C ALA A 325 -8.79 -31.64 15.34
N VAL A 326 -8.55 -30.34 15.09
CA VAL A 326 -7.89 -29.85 13.87
C VAL A 326 -6.45 -30.32 13.79
N PHE A 327 -5.70 -30.23 14.91
CA PHE A 327 -4.34 -30.74 14.97
C PHE A 327 -4.25 -32.24 14.63
N GLN A 328 -5.20 -33.06 15.14
CA GLN A 328 -5.26 -34.49 14.92
C GLN A 328 -5.78 -34.89 13.54
N SER A 329 -6.47 -33.98 12.85
CA SER A 329 -6.97 -34.24 11.51
C SER A 329 -5.82 -34.20 10.49
N SER A 330 -5.84 -35.12 9.54
CA SER A 330 -4.91 -35.12 8.40
C SER A 330 -5.32 -34.14 7.28
N ALA A 331 -6.37 -33.36 7.50
CA ALA A 331 -6.94 -32.46 6.50
C ALA A 331 -6.17 -31.14 6.39
N ASP A 332 -6.04 -30.67 5.19
CA ASP A 332 -5.69 -29.38 4.58
C ASP A 332 -4.69 -28.41 5.25
N TRP A 333 -4.57 -28.36 6.56
CA TRP A 333 -3.62 -27.49 7.27
C TRP A 333 -2.26 -28.15 7.56
N GLY A 334 -2.11 -29.42 7.23
CA GLY A 334 -0.85 -30.15 7.33
C GLY A 334 -0.22 -30.28 8.72
N MET A 335 -0.94 -29.89 9.80
CA MET A 335 -0.42 -29.76 11.16
C MET A 335 -0.56 -31.04 11.99
N GLY A 336 -0.55 -32.22 11.43
CA GLY A 336 -0.74 -33.49 12.16
C GLY A 336 0.42 -33.92 13.05
N SER A 337 1.47 -33.13 13.21
CA SER A 337 2.62 -33.47 14.07
C SER A 337 3.27 -32.24 14.69
N GLU A 338 3.99 -32.44 15.81
CA GLU A 338 4.73 -31.34 16.45
C GLU A 338 5.91 -30.84 15.60
N GLU A 339 6.47 -31.67 14.71
CA GLU A 339 7.48 -31.25 13.76
C GLU A 339 6.93 -30.16 12.80
N LYS A 340 5.70 -30.34 12.31
CA LYS A 340 5.04 -29.34 11.45
C LYS A 340 4.69 -28.05 12.19
N ILE A 341 4.27 -28.16 13.45
CA ILE A 341 4.09 -26.99 14.32
C ILE A 341 5.42 -26.25 14.47
N LEU A 342 6.50 -26.98 14.68
CA LEU A 342 7.83 -26.41 14.83
C LEU A 342 8.31 -25.73 13.54
N GLU A 343 8.10 -26.36 12.39
CA GLU A 343 8.38 -25.77 11.08
C GLU A 343 7.57 -24.48 10.90
N TYR A 344 6.28 -24.52 11.15
CA TYR A 344 5.39 -23.36 11.05
C TYR A 344 5.83 -22.21 11.95
N LEU A 345 6.16 -22.47 13.21
CA LEU A 345 6.60 -21.45 14.16
C LEU A 345 7.99 -20.88 13.82
N LYS A 346 8.83 -21.63 13.11
CA LYS A 346 10.17 -21.19 12.68
C LYS A 346 10.13 -20.43 11.35
N ASP A 347 9.10 -20.64 10.54
CA ASP A 347 8.99 -19.99 9.24
C ASP A 347 8.73 -18.49 9.41
N ASP A 348 9.42 -17.67 8.62
CA ASP A 348 9.23 -16.22 8.61
C ASP A 348 8.01 -15.79 7.80
N HIS A 349 7.24 -16.71 7.22
CA HIS A 349 6.04 -16.48 6.41
C HIS A 349 6.15 -15.22 5.56
N ASP A 350 6.42 -15.32 4.28
CA ASP A 350 6.70 -14.24 3.33
C ASP A 350 5.91 -12.95 3.59
N GLY A 351 6.59 -11.89 3.99
CA GLY A 351 5.99 -10.60 4.33
C GLY A 351 5.13 -10.66 5.59
N ALA A 352 5.37 -11.65 6.39
CA ALA A 352 4.63 -11.96 7.58
C ALA A 352 4.42 -10.76 8.48
N ASP A 353 3.29 -10.80 9.10
CA ASP A 353 2.88 -9.95 10.20
C ASP A 353 4.11 -9.53 11.01
N PRO A 354 4.53 -8.24 10.97
CA PRO A 354 5.65 -7.74 11.77
C PRO A 354 5.47 -8.00 13.26
N ASN A 355 4.28 -8.45 13.65
CA ASN A 355 3.93 -8.87 14.99
C ASN A 355 4.05 -10.37 15.23
N TRP A 356 4.61 -11.15 14.31
CA TRP A 356 4.83 -12.58 14.50
C TRP A 356 5.82 -12.87 15.65
N ASN A 357 6.88 -12.06 15.76
CA ASN A 357 7.81 -12.13 16.86
C ASN A 357 7.26 -11.39 18.09
N ARG A 358 7.29 -12.02 19.25
CA ARG A 358 6.91 -11.45 20.54
C ARG A 358 8.16 -11.21 21.38
N TYR A 359 8.22 -10.04 21.98
CA TYR A 359 9.33 -9.62 22.83
C TYR A 359 8.83 -9.51 24.26
N GLY A 360 9.49 -10.20 25.20
CA GLY A 360 9.04 -10.27 26.59
C GLY A 360 7.77 -11.13 26.78
N VAL A 361 7.06 -10.90 27.90
CA VAL A 361 5.85 -11.66 28.22
C VAL A 361 4.71 -11.27 27.28
N ASP A 362 4.09 -12.27 26.64
CA ASP A 362 2.86 -12.07 25.85
C ASP A 362 1.64 -12.63 26.60
N VAL A 363 0.63 -11.79 26.78
CA VAL A 363 -0.69 -12.16 27.30
C VAL A 363 -1.67 -12.13 26.15
N ALA A 364 -1.80 -13.26 25.47
CA ALA A 364 -2.64 -13.37 24.29
C ALA A 364 -4.09 -13.70 24.66
N GLN A 365 -5.04 -12.97 24.03
CA GLN A 365 -6.46 -13.29 24.09
C GLN A 365 -6.85 -14.03 22.80
N TRP A 366 -7.12 -15.33 22.91
CA TRP A 366 -7.47 -16.17 21.78
C TRP A 366 -8.98 -16.35 21.65
N GLY A 367 -9.51 -16.17 20.45
CA GLY A 367 -10.90 -16.56 20.14
C GLY A 367 -11.01 -18.08 20.10
N VAL A 368 -11.92 -18.64 20.91
CA VAL A 368 -12.08 -20.09 21.08
C VAL A 368 -13.57 -20.47 21.14
N ASP A 369 -13.87 -21.73 20.86
CA ASP A 369 -15.19 -22.30 21.15
C ASP A 369 -15.28 -22.79 22.59
N PRO A 370 -16.45 -22.78 23.23
CA PRO A 370 -16.65 -23.32 24.58
C PRO A 370 -16.61 -24.85 24.59
N ASN A 371 -16.17 -25.42 25.70
CA ASN A 371 -16.09 -26.87 25.93
C ASN A 371 -15.28 -27.64 24.86
N LYS A 372 -14.24 -27.01 24.33
CA LYS A 372 -13.35 -27.59 23.33
C LYS A 372 -11.92 -27.73 23.85
N GLU A 373 -11.24 -28.74 23.33
CA GLU A 373 -9.83 -28.95 23.64
C GLU A 373 -8.94 -28.20 22.65
N TYR A 374 -7.94 -27.51 23.18
CA TYR A 374 -6.93 -26.76 22.44
C TYR A 374 -5.52 -27.11 22.91
N ILE A 375 -4.57 -26.82 22.08
CA ILE A 375 -3.15 -26.94 22.42
C ILE A 375 -2.51 -25.57 22.15
N ALA A 376 -1.87 -25.01 23.17
CA ALA A 376 -1.01 -23.85 23.03
C ALA A 376 0.43 -24.30 22.79
N TYR A 377 1.07 -23.69 21.81
CA TYR A 377 2.48 -23.91 21.48
C TYR A 377 3.25 -22.60 21.53
N ALA A 378 4.52 -22.68 21.91
CA ALA A 378 5.43 -21.56 21.80
C ALA A 378 6.87 -22.05 21.61
N ILE A 379 7.68 -21.22 20.95
CA ILE A 379 9.11 -21.44 20.79
C ILE A 379 9.84 -20.09 20.88
N ALA A 380 11.05 -20.08 21.43
CA ALA A 380 11.87 -18.89 21.52
C ALA A 380 13.22 -19.07 20.84
N GLN A 381 13.79 -17.97 20.35
CA GLN A 381 15.12 -17.91 19.76
C GLN A 381 16.04 -17.10 20.67
N ASN A 382 17.30 -17.54 20.83
CA ASN A 382 18.31 -16.80 21.57
C ASN A 382 18.99 -15.72 20.71
N ILE A 383 19.92 -14.97 21.30
CA ILE A 383 20.62 -13.87 20.61
C ILE A 383 21.49 -14.36 19.43
N ASN A 384 21.93 -15.60 19.44
CA ASN A 384 22.72 -16.24 18.39
C ASN A 384 21.86 -16.79 17.22
N GLY A 385 20.55 -16.68 17.29
CA GLY A 385 19.65 -17.23 16.29
C GLY A 385 19.33 -18.72 16.51
N GLU A 386 19.67 -19.30 17.68
CA GLU A 386 19.40 -20.70 18.00
C GLU A 386 18.00 -20.83 18.61
N TRP A 387 17.21 -21.74 18.05
CA TRP A 387 15.88 -22.05 18.56
C TRP A 387 15.94 -23.00 19.76
N GLY A 388 15.17 -22.65 20.78
CA GLY A 388 14.97 -23.50 21.94
C GLY A 388 13.98 -24.64 21.70
N PRO A 389 13.62 -25.39 22.77
CA PRO A 389 12.63 -26.47 22.68
C PRO A 389 11.21 -25.88 22.44
N LEU A 390 10.37 -26.66 21.75
CA LEU A 390 8.95 -26.40 21.63
C LEU A 390 8.26 -26.56 22.98
N SER A 391 7.61 -25.51 23.46
CA SER A 391 6.76 -25.56 24.65
C SER A 391 5.32 -25.86 24.25
N LYS A 392 4.60 -26.63 25.09
CA LYS A 392 3.26 -27.13 24.85
C LYS A 392 2.41 -27.07 26.12
N LEU A 393 1.14 -26.65 25.97
CA LEU A 393 0.13 -26.73 27.02
C LEU A 393 -1.20 -27.18 26.42
N GLU A 394 -1.73 -28.31 26.80
CA GLU A 394 -3.07 -28.75 26.43
C GLU A 394 -4.08 -28.23 27.46
N PHE A 395 -5.23 -27.75 26.98
CA PHE A 395 -6.29 -27.23 27.84
C PHE A 395 -7.68 -27.44 27.23
N THR A 396 -8.69 -27.44 28.10
CA THR A 396 -10.10 -27.43 27.69
C THR A 396 -10.72 -26.10 28.08
N THR A 397 -11.40 -25.46 27.14
CA THR A 397 -12.10 -24.21 27.38
C THR A 397 -13.33 -24.39 28.27
N GLY A 398 -13.68 -23.37 29.02
CA GLY A 398 -14.85 -23.36 29.89
C GLY A 398 -16.18 -23.40 29.14
N SER A 399 -17.27 -23.57 29.87
CA SER A 399 -18.64 -23.47 29.34
C SER A 399 -18.99 -21.99 29.14
N ALA A 400 -19.63 -21.66 28.01
CA ALA A 400 -20.15 -20.32 27.76
C ALA A 400 -21.19 -19.97 28.87
N LYS A 401 -20.83 -19.01 29.72
CA LYS A 401 -21.82 -18.40 30.62
C LYS A 401 -22.63 -17.44 29.79
N VAL A 402 -23.94 -17.68 29.66
CA VAL A 402 -24.88 -16.69 29.17
C VAL A 402 -24.98 -15.60 30.24
N ALA A 403 -24.08 -14.62 30.17
CA ALA A 403 -24.21 -13.44 31.01
C ALA A 403 -25.21 -12.47 30.38
N PRO A 404 -26.07 -11.80 31.17
CA PRO A 404 -26.93 -10.74 30.64
C PRO A 404 -26.00 -9.65 30.03
N ALA A 405 -26.39 -9.15 28.88
CA ALA A 405 -25.66 -8.17 28.09
C ALA A 405 -25.20 -6.99 28.95
N LYS A 406 -23.95 -6.99 29.33
CA LYS A 406 -23.25 -5.79 29.78
C LYS A 406 -22.37 -5.32 28.62
N THR A 407 -22.53 -4.07 28.27
CA THR A 407 -21.69 -3.39 27.27
C THR A 407 -20.23 -3.45 27.72
N PHE A 408 -19.41 -4.23 27.03
CA PHE A 408 -17.97 -4.26 27.24
C PHE A 408 -17.26 -3.60 26.06
N THR A 409 -16.30 -2.76 26.37
CA THR A 409 -15.32 -2.27 25.39
C THR A 409 -14.41 -3.45 25.06
N VAL A 410 -14.33 -3.82 23.78
CA VAL A 410 -13.45 -4.89 23.32
C VAL A 410 -12.03 -4.58 23.78
N ALA A 411 -11.49 -5.39 24.68
CA ALA A 411 -10.06 -5.34 24.96
C ALA A 411 -9.35 -5.80 23.68
N LYS A 412 -8.69 -4.87 23.02
CA LYS A 412 -7.73 -5.21 21.96
C LYS A 412 -6.68 -6.12 22.59
N ARG A 413 -6.17 -7.08 21.82
CA ARG A 413 -4.98 -7.84 22.18
C ARG A 413 -3.99 -6.86 22.83
N LEU A 414 -3.71 -7.04 24.11
CA LEU A 414 -2.73 -6.27 24.84
C LEU A 414 -1.33 -6.79 24.45
N ASN A 415 -1.03 -6.72 23.18
CA ASN A 415 0.34 -6.73 22.74
C ASN A 415 0.89 -5.36 23.13
N GLY A 416 2.01 -5.32 23.79
CA GLY A 416 2.71 -4.10 24.16
C GLY A 416 3.19 -3.24 22.98
N VAL A 417 2.43 -3.26 21.89
CA VAL A 417 2.65 -2.44 20.71
C VAL A 417 1.66 -1.30 20.76
N SER A 418 1.96 -0.29 21.54
CA SER A 418 1.34 1.01 21.39
C SER A 418 1.82 1.66 20.08
N LYS A 419 1.17 2.71 19.66
CA LYS A 419 1.47 3.43 18.43
C LYS A 419 2.96 3.77 18.33
N LYS A 420 3.62 3.30 17.27
CA LYS A 420 4.99 3.71 16.94
C LYS A 420 4.96 5.19 16.59
N ASP A 421 5.55 6.03 17.44
CA ASP A 421 5.73 7.44 17.12
C ASP A 421 6.71 7.55 15.95
N ASN A 422 6.31 8.25 14.90
CA ASN A 422 7.12 8.54 13.71
C ASN A 422 7.69 7.32 12.94
N VAL A 423 7.08 6.13 13.10
CA VAL A 423 7.34 4.96 12.26
C VAL A 423 6.07 4.65 11.48
N PHE A 424 6.17 4.57 10.17
CA PHE A 424 5.06 4.15 9.33
C PHE A 424 4.69 2.70 9.63
N VAL A 425 3.42 2.47 9.98
CA VAL A 425 2.86 1.13 10.13
C VAL A 425 2.02 0.84 8.90
N PRO A 426 2.44 -0.10 8.01
CA PRO A 426 1.61 -0.52 6.88
C PRO A 426 0.28 -1.06 7.40
N GLY A 427 -0.84 -0.58 6.88
CA GLY A 427 -2.15 -1.15 7.19
C GLY A 427 -3.30 -0.17 7.42
N LYS A 428 -3.04 1.14 7.53
CA LYS A 428 -4.09 2.15 7.38
C LYS A 428 -3.90 2.85 6.05
N ALA A 429 -4.53 2.32 5.02
CA ALA A 429 -4.67 3.06 3.78
C ALA A 429 -5.26 4.44 4.09
N PRO A 430 -4.54 5.54 3.81
CA PRO A 430 -5.15 6.85 3.87
C PRO A 430 -6.28 6.87 2.86
N LYS A 431 -7.38 7.53 3.20
CA LYS A 431 -8.45 7.76 2.23
C LYS A 431 -7.84 8.52 1.06
N LEU A 432 -7.95 7.96 -0.15
CA LEU A 432 -7.65 8.68 -1.39
C LEU A 432 -8.25 10.09 -1.29
N GLN A 433 -7.39 11.11 -1.24
CA GLN A 433 -7.88 12.46 -1.45
C GLN A 433 -8.37 12.49 -2.90
N LYS A 434 -9.67 12.73 -3.08
CA LYS A 434 -10.22 13.09 -4.37
C LYS A 434 -9.34 14.21 -4.91
N ILE A 435 -8.60 13.92 -5.99
CA ILE A 435 -7.97 14.98 -6.78
C ILE A 435 -9.13 15.87 -7.20
N THR A 436 -9.16 17.09 -6.65
CA THR A 436 -10.22 18.02 -6.96
C THR A 436 -10.17 18.29 -8.45
N LYS A 437 -11.24 17.91 -9.11
CA LYS A 437 -11.49 18.10 -10.52
C LYS A 437 -11.19 19.54 -10.94
N ARG A 438 -10.05 19.79 -11.54
CA ARG A 438 -9.76 21.01 -12.27
C ARG A 438 -9.48 20.61 -13.70
N GLY A 439 -10.33 21.08 -14.59
CA GLY A 439 -10.20 20.81 -16.01
C GLY A 439 -8.84 21.27 -16.54
N LEU A 440 -8.20 20.41 -17.31
CA LEU A 440 -7.02 20.74 -18.09
C LEU A 440 -7.44 21.65 -19.25
N THR A 441 -6.78 22.78 -19.40
CA THR A 441 -6.95 23.63 -20.56
C THR A 441 -5.70 23.56 -21.43
N LEU A 442 -5.85 23.07 -22.66
CA LEU A 442 -4.86 23.25 -23.71
C LEU A 442 -5.16 24.55 -24.41
N VAL A 443 -4.20 25.47 -24.38
CA VAL A 443 -4.28 26.72 -25.14
C VAL A 443 -3.43 26.53 -26.38
N GLY A 444 -4.06 26.45 -27.55
CA GLY A 444 -3.37 26.50 -28.83
C GLY A 444 -2.95 27.94 -29.16
N GLU A 445 -1.72 28.12 -29.67
CA GLU A 445 -1.31 29.35 -30.34
C GLU A 445 -1.83 29.38 -31.77
#